data_47728bd4c4707fdc41033ca80112a7ff
#
_entry.id   47728bd4c4707fdc41033ca80112a7ff
#
_cell.length_a   1.000
_cell.length_b   1.000
_cell.length_c   1.000
_cell.angle_alpha   90.00
_cell.angle_beta   90.00
_cell.angle_gamma   90.00
#
_symmetry.space_group_name_H-M   'P 1'
#
loop_
_entity.id
_entity.type
_entity.pdbx_description
1 polymer ?
#
loop_
_entity_poly.entity_id
_entity_poly.type
_entity_poly.pdbx_seq_one_letter_code
_entity_poly.pdbx_strand_id
1 'polypeptide(L)'
;MNEQPSKIYLLPNLMTAGNLFCGFTATLKILEGALLQSTNSDLAADRFHEAIWFILGAFVFDFLDGRLARLGGHESPFGREFDSLADIVSFGLAPALMVYRVVLQEFPRACWIIAFIYLACGALRLARFNSAAANHHGANNQNTFTGFPIPAAAGLIASITLFLLWLAEGEHHLGNWRFVLPPLLLFLSFMMFSRFQYPSFKAVNWKTKKSIPRFLAIILILIFTVMNYEWMPAVLFLSYLLYGVLRPWLSREWRREIEEEIGEEPTAEPIEQTR
;
A
#
# COMPACT_ATOMS: atom_id res chain seq x y z
N MET A 1 19.33 28.22 20.76
CA MET A 1 18.44 27.43 19.90
C MET A 1 17.17 27.19 20.70
N ASN A 2 16.09 27.91 20.41
CA ASN A 2 14.79 27.66 21.06
C ASN A 2 14.13 26.53 20.27
N GLU A 3 14.27 25.30 20.75
CA GLU A 3 13.45 24.19 20.28
C GLU A 3 12.03 24.43 20.77
N GLN A 4 11.16 24.89 19.87
CA GLN A 4 9.73 24.92 20.17
C GLN A 4 9.27 23.46 20.33
N PRO A 5 8.55 23.11 21.42
CA PRO A 5 8.06 21.75 21.60
C PRO A 5 7.19 21.36 20.40
N SER A 6 7.47 20.21 19.80
CA SER A 6 6.72 19.67 18.66
C SER A 6 5.25 19.52 19.07
N LYS A 7 4.36 20.28 18.41
CA LYS A 7 2.92 20.16 18.67
C LYS A 7 2.45 18.77 18.28
N ILE A 8 1.99 18.01 19.24
CA ILE A 8 1.40 16.68 19.03
C ILE A 8 -0.09 16.89 18.75
N TYR A 9 -0.51 16.53 17.54
CA TYR A 9 -1.91 16.59 17.14
C TYR A 9 -2.58 15.26 17.42
N LEU A 10 -3.54 15.25 18.33
CA LEU A 10 -4.12 14.03 18.88
C LEU A 10 -4.87 13.20 17.80
N LEU A 11 -5.69 13.85 16.96
CA LEU A 11 -6.58 13.15 16.04
C LEU A 11 -5.82 12.39 14.92
N PRO A 12 -4.88 12.99 14.17
CA PRO A 12 -4.07 12.24 13.21
C PRO A 12 -3.28 11.10 13.88
N ASN A 13 -2.63 11.38 15.01
CA ASN A 13 -1.84 10.35 15.71
C ASN A 13 -2.71 9.20 16.24
N LEU A 14 -3.98 9.45 16.56
CA LEU A 14 -4.92 8.39 16.93
C LEU A 14 -5.25 7.47 15.73
N MET A 15 -5.37 8.03 14.52
CA MET A 15 -5.56 7.21 13.31
C MET A 15 -4.30 6.40 13.01
N THR A 16 -3.12 7.00 13.11
CA THR A 16 -1.84 6.27 12.98
C THR A 16 -1.71 5.15 14.03
N ALA A 17 -2.15 5.39 15.27
CA ALA A 17 -2.23 4.35 16.29
C ALA A 17 -3.22 3.23 15.90
N GLY A 18 -4.34 3.58 15.24
CA GLY A 18 -5.28 2.62 14.67
C GLY A 18 -4.66 1.77 13.55
N ASN A 19 -3.87 2.40 12.66
CA ASN A 19 -3.07 1.70 11.66
C ASN A 19 -2.13 0.68 12.34
N LEU A 20 -1.34 1.12 13.31
CA LEU A 20 -0.41 0.27 14.06
C LEU A 20 -1.13 -0.87 14.80
N PHE A 21 -2.28 -0.59 15.43
CA PHE A 21 -3.11 -1.59 16.09
C PHE A 21 -3.57 -2.68 15.10
N CYS A 22 -4.05 -2.28 13.93
CA CYS A 22 -4.44 -3.23 12.88
C CYS A 22 -3.25 -4.08 12.42
N GLY A 23 -2.08 -3.48 12.15
CA GLY A 23 -0.88 -4.21 11.74
C GLY A 23 -0.38 -5.19 12.80
N PHE A 24 -0.40 -4.78 14.07
CA PHE A 24 -0.06 -5.65 15.19
C PHE A 24 -1.04 -6.82 15.32
N THR A 25 -2.34 -6.55 15.26
CA THR A 25 -3.37 -7.58 15.34
C THR A 25 -3.29 -8.54 14.15
N ALA A 26 -3.04 -8.04 12.94
CA ALA A 26 -2.79 -8.87 11.76
C ALA A 26 -1.62 -9.84 12.00
N THR A 27 -0.52 -9.34 12.56
CA THR A 27 0.65 -10.17 12.90
C THR A 27 0.29 -11.26 13.91
N LEU A 28 -0.49 -10.95 14.95
CA LEU A 28 -0.96 -11.95 15.92
C LEU A 28 -1.84 -13.02 15.26
N LYS A 29 -2.76 -12.61 14.37
CA LYS A 29 -3.63 -13.53 13.64
C LYS A 29 -2.86 -14.47 12.70
N ILE A 30 -1.81 -13.96 12.05
CA ILE A 30 -0.90 -14.78 11.24
C ILE A 30 -0.19 -15.82 12.11
N LEU A 31 0.28 -15.45 13.30
CA LEU A 31 0.92 -16.38 14.23
C LEU A 31 -0.06 -17.42 14.77
N GLU A 32 -1.29 -17.01 15.14
CA GLU A 32 -2.35 -17.94 15.55
C GLU A 32 -2.66 -18.95 14.44
N GLY A 33 -2.89 -18.48 13.19
CA GLY A 33 -3.13 -19.35 12.05
C GLY A 33 -1.97 -20.31 11.78
N ALA A 34 -0.76 -19.83 11.95
CA ALA A 34 0.44 -20.65 11.82
C ALA A 34 0.54 -21.79 12.85
N LEU A 35 0.13 -21.54 14.08
CA LEU A 35 0.11 -22.57 15.14
C LEU A 35 -1.01 -23.59 14.91
N LEU A 36 -2.13 -23.17 14.36
CA LEU A 36 -3.29 -24.01 14.10
C LEU A 36 -3.16 -24.86 12.82
N GLN A 37 -2.27 -24.48 11.90
CA GLN A 37 -2.15 -25.11 10.58
C GLN A 37 -1.92 -26.62 10.60
N SER A 38 -1.24 -27.12 11.62
CA SER A 38 -0.99 -28.57 11.81
C SER A 38 -2.13 -29.31 12.50
N THR A 39 -3.02 -28.60 13.22
CA THR A 39 -4.05 -29.21 14.07
C THR A 39 -5.44 -29.04 13.45
N ASN A 40 -5.73 -27.90 12.85
CA ASN A 40 -7.02 -27.58 12.24
C ASN A 40 -6.81 -26.58 11.09
N SER A 41 -6.80 -27.10 9.85
CA SER A 41 -6.57 -26.30 8.65
C SER A 41 -7.63 -25.23 8.41
N ASP A 42 -8.90 -25.54 8.71
CA ASP A 42 -10.02 -24.63 8.44
C ASP A 42 -9.96 -23.41 9.38
N LEU A 43 -9.71 -23.67 10.68
CA LEU A 43 -9.53 -22.62 11.67
C LEU A 43 -8.26 -21.78 11.37
N ALA A 44 -7.21 -22.40 10.83
CA ALA A 44 -6.03 -21.68 10.37
C ALA A 44 -6.35 -20.74 9.21
N ALA A 45 -7.15 -21.18 8.24
CA ALA A 45 -7.61 -20.35 7.11
C ALA A 45 -8.43 -19.15 7.61
N ASP A 46 -9.35 -19.35 8.56
CA ASP A 46 -10.11 -18.26 9.19
C ASP A 46 -9.18 -17.20 9.81
N ARG A 47 -8.12 -17.62 10.51
CA ARG A 47 -7.15 -16.70 11.12
C ARG A 47 -6.38 -15.90 10.06
N PHE A 48 -6.03 -16.53 8.94
CA PHE A 48 -5.40 -15.80 7.83
C PHE A 48 -6.38 -14.82 7.16
N HIS A 49 -7.67 -15.17 7.01
CA HIS A 49 -8.70 -14.25 6.55
C HIS A 49 -8.83 -13.04 7.48
N GLU A 50 -8.93 -13.26 8.80
CA GLU A 50 -8.96 -12.18 9.78
C GLU A 50 -7.72 -11.26 9.64
N ALA A 51 -6.52 -11.83 9.51
CA ALA A 51 -5.29 -11.07 9.34
C ALA A 51 -5.31 -10.19 8.07
N ILE A 52 -5.83 -10.71 6.96
CA ILE A 52 -5.97 -9.96 5.72
C ILE A 52 -6.89 -8.75 5.92
N TRP A 53 -8.03 -8.95 6.59
CA TRP A 53 -8.96 -7.85 6.90
C TRP A 53 -8.32 -6.78 7.78
N PHE A 54 -7.47 -7.16 8.73
CA PHE A 54 -6.73 -6.20 9.54
C PHE A 54 -5.67 -5.45 8.71
N ILE A 55 -4.97 -6.09 7.76
CA ILE A 55 -4.05 -5.40 6.84
C ILE A 55 -4.82 -4.38 5.97
N LEU A 56 -5.98 -4.76 5.42
CA LEU A 56 -6.82 -3.86 4.65
C LEU A 56 -7.43 -2.74 5.52
N GLY A 57 -7.75 -3.04 6.78
CA GLY A 57 -8.17 -2.05 7.76
C GLY A 57 -7.08 -1.03 8.09
N ALA A 58 -5.83 -1.49 8.22
CA ALA A 58 -4.67 -0.61 8.40
C ALA A 58 -4.55 0.39 7.24
N PHE A 59 -4.78 -0.06 5.99
CA PHE A 59 -4.80 0.81 4.81
C PHE A 59 -5.85 1.93 4.92
N VAL A 60 -7.03 1.64 5.48
CA VAL A 60 -8.07 2.66 5.69
C VAL A 60 -7.62 3.69 6.72
N PHE A 61 -7.02 3.26 7.83
CA PHE A 61 -6.51 4.16 8.86
C PHE A 61 -5.38 5.05 8.35
N ASP A 62 -4.40 4.50 7.60
CA ASP A 62 -3.31 5.24 6.94
C ASP A 62 -3.86 6.30 5.96
N PHE A 63 -4.87 5.93 5.16
CA PHE A 63 -5.49 6.89 4.26
C PHE A 63 -6.19 8.03 5.01
N LEU A 64 -6.85 7.73 6.13
CA LEU A 64 -7.58 8.71 6.94
C LEU A 64 -6.63 9.66 7.67
N ASP A 65 -5.55 9.16 8.31
CA ASP A 65 -4.60 10.01 9.04
C ASP A 65 -3.87 10.98 8.11
N GLY A 66 -3.37 10.50 6.97
CA GLY A 66 -2.76 11.36 5.96
C GLY A 66 -3.72 12.41 5.39
N ARG A 67 -5.00 12.11 5.31
CA ARG A 67 -6.01 13.07 4.86
C ARG A 67 -6.36 14.09 5.95
N LEU A 68 -6.53 13.65 7.20
CA LEU A 68 -6.82 14.51 8.33
C LEU A 68 -5.66 15.46 8.64
N ALA A 69 -4.41 14.98 8.58
CA ALA A 69 -3.22 15.80 8.76
C ALA A 69 -3.16 16.95 7.74
N ARG A 70 -3.43 16.67 6.46
CA ARG A 70 -3.46 17.68 5.39
C ARG A 70 -4.61 18.68 5.51
N LEU A 71 -5.82 18.22 5.81
CA LEU A 71 -7.00 19.09 5.94
C LEU A 71 -6.87 20.03 7.14
N GLY A 72 -6.23 19.57 8.20
CA GLY A 72 -6.01 20.36 9.42
C GLY A 72 -4.78 21.27 9.37
N GLY A 73 -3.92 21.17 8.36
CA GLY A 73 -2.61 21.84 8.34
C GLY A 73 -1.71 21.40 9.52
N HIS A 74 -1.89 20.20 10.02
CA HIS A 74 -1.34 19.69 11.26
C HIS A 74 -0.24 18.63 11.03
N GLU A 75 0.57 18.80 10.02
CA GLU A 75 1.73 17.92 9.81
C GLU A 75 2.82 18.24 10.84
N SER A 76 3.11 17.29 11.73
CA SER A 76 4.21 17.40 12.68
C SER A 76 5.35 16.44 12.33
N PRO A 77 6.63 16.79 12.61
CA PRO A 77 7.74 15.86 12.45
C PRO A 77 7.52 14.54 13.21
N PHE A 78 6.99 14.62 14.43
CA PHE A 78 6.65 13.45 15.25
C PHE A 78 5.61 12.56 14.56
N GLY A 79 4.51 13.14 14.05
CA GLY A 79 3.45 12.39 13.38
C GLY A 79 3.96 11.62 12.16
N ARG A 80 4.85 12.24 11.36
CA ARG A 80 5.46 11.61 10.18
C ARG A 80 6.35 10.42 10.53
N GLU A 81 7.16 10.55 11.59
CA GLU A 81 8.00 9.43 12.04
C GLU A 81 7.16 8.30 12.64
N PHE A 82 6.13 8.65 13.42
CA PHE A 82 5.21 7.67 13.99
C PHE A 82 4.42 6.92 12.92
N ASP A 83 3.95 7.62 11.89
CA ASP A 83 3.29 7.06 10.71
C ASP A 83 4.20 6.04 9.99
N SER A 84 5.45 6.43 9.73
CA SER A 84 6.43 5.51 9.11
C SER A 84 6.69 4.26 9.95
N LEU A 85 6.69 4.36 11.27
CA LEU A 85 6.84 3.18 12.15
C LEU A 85 5.59 2.29 12.12
N ALA A 86 4.40 2.87 12.10
CA ALA A 86 3.15 2.15 11.94
C ALA A 86 3.11 1.40 10.59
N ASP A 87 3.49 2.09 9.51
CA ASP A 87 3.54 1.53 8.16
C ASP A 87 4.50 0.34 8.03
N ILE A 88 5.67 0.39 8.68
CA ILE A 88 6.60 -0.74 8.69
C ILE A 88 5.97 -1.98 9.32
N VAL A 89 5.18 -1.82 10.37
CA VAL A 89 4.51 -2.95 11.03
C VAL A 89 3.35 -3.45 10.18
N SER A 90 2.48 -2.56 9.72
CA SER A 90 1.24 -2.91 9.05
C SER A 90 1.43 -3.36 7.60
N PHE A 91 2.32 -2.70 6.86
CA PHE A 91 2.52 -2.91 5.43
C PHE A 91 3.88 -3.52 5.07
N GLY A 92 4.81 -3.54 6.01
CA GLY A 92 6.09 -4.23 5.87
C GLY A 92 6.05 -5.62 6.50
N LEU A 93 5.93 -5.68 7.82
CA LEU A 93 6.08 -6.90 8.60
C LEU A 93 4.91 -7.87 8.40
N ALA A 94 3.66 -7.42 8.55
CA ALA A 94 2.50 -8.31 8.50
C ALA A 94 2.37 -9.02 7.14
N PRO A 95 2.45 -8.34 5.95
CA PRO A 95 2.41 -9.04 4.66
C PRO A 95 3.62 -9.95 4.41
N ALA A 96 4.82 -9.56 4.87
CA ALA A 96 6.02 -10.41 4.77
C ALA A 96 5.84 -11.72 5.54
N LEU A 97 5.33 -11.65 6.77
CA LEU A 97 5.02 -12.81 7.59
C LEU A 97 3.89 -13.64 7.01
N MET A 98 2.85 -13.01 6.43
CA MET A 98 1.76 -13.70 5.75
C MET A 98 2.29 -14.61 4.64
N VAL A 99 3.07 -14.07 3.71
CA VAL A 99 3.65 -14.86 2.61
C VAL A 99 4.63 -15.93 3.14
N TYR A 100 5.43 -15.58 4.15
CA TYR A 100 6.33 -16.54 4.78
C TYR A 100 5.57 -17.76 5.31
N ARG A 101 4.45 -17.54 6.00
CA ARG A 101 3.67 -18.63 6.62
C ARG A 101 2.84 -19.40 5.60
N VAL A 102 2.23 -18.74 4.62
CA VAL A 102 1.34 -19.39 3.63
C VAL A 102 2.12 -20.22 2.61
N VAL A 103 3.33 -19.76 2.21
CA VAL A 103 4.07 -20.40 1.09
C VAL A 103 5.51 -20.73 1.45
N LEU A 104 6.25 -19.74 1.97
CA LEU A 104 7.71 -19.83 2.07
C LEU A 104 8.19 -20.86 3.08
N GLN A 105 7.36 -21.23 4.00
CA GLN A 105 7.66 -22.23 5.04
C GLN A 105 8.00 -23.61 4.46
N GLU A 106 7.51 -23.94 3.26
CA GLU A 106 7.84 -25.19 2.58
C GLU A 106 9.27 -25.23 2.02
N PHE A 107 9.95 -24.08 1.95
CA PHE A 107 11.31 -23.93 1.43
C PHE A 107 12.29 -23.45 2.52
N PRO A 108 12.72 -24.29 3.45
CA PRO A 108 13.28 -23.86 4.73
C PRO A 108 14.62 -23.09 4.67
N ARG A 109 15.38 -23.11 3.57
CA ARG A 109 16.72 -22.54 3.55
C ARG A 109 16.86 -21.11 3.03
N ALA A 110 15.95 -20.60 2.20
CA ALA A 110 16.11 -19.29 1.55
C ALA A 110 14.94 -18.33 1.79
N CYS A 111 13.87 -18.80 2.37
CA CYS A 111 12.57 -18.14 2.25
C CYS A 111 12.36 -16.98 3.21
N TRP A 112 12.93 -17.02 4.41
CA TRP A 112 12.93 -15.86 5.30
C TRP A 112 13.71 -14.67 4.70
N ILE A 113 14.70 -14.94 3.83
CA ILE A 113 15.44 -13.88 3.12
C ILE A 113 14.52 -13.10 2.19
N ILE A 114 13.60 -13.77 1.47
CA ILE A 114 12.63 -13.11 0.58
C ILE A 114 11.71 -12.19 1.38
N ALA A 115 11.16 -12.70 2.49
CA ALA A 115 10.33 -11.91 3.38
C ALA A 115 11.10 -10.72 3.98
N PHE A 116 12.35 -10.94 4.37
CA PHE A 116 13.23 -9.88 4.89
C PHE A 116 13.56 -8.82 3.83
N ILE A 117 13.84 -9.22 2.58
CA ILE A 117 14.08 -8.28 1.47
C ILE A 117 12.89 -7.34 1.27
N TYR A 118 11.67 -7.88 1.31
CA TYR A 118 10.46 -7.06 1.19
C TYR A 118 10.35 -6.04 2.33
N LEU A 119 10.50 -6.49 3.58
CA LEU A 119 10.48 -5.61 4.74
C LEU A 119 11.58 -4.54 4.67
N ALA A 120 12.81 -4.94 4.32
CA ALA A 120 13.95 -4.03 4.22
C ALA A 120 13.76 -2.98 3.11
N CYS A 121 13.27 -3.38 1.93
CA CYS A 121 12.97 -2.45 0.84
C CYS A 121 11.85 -1.46 1.22
N GLY A 122 10.83 -1.91 1.95
CA GLY A 122 9.78 -1.05 2.49
C GLY A 122 10.34 -0.02 3.48
N ALA A 123 11.16 -0.46 4.43
CA ALA A 123 11.81 0.41 5.41
C ALA A 123 12.75 1.43 4.76
N LEU A 124 13.60 1.00 3.82
CA LEU A 124 14.49 1.88 3.06
C LEU A 124 13.71 2.93 2.24
N ARG A 125 12.59 2.53 1.66
CA ARG A 125 11.70 3.45 0.93
C ARG A 125 11.15 4.54 1.85
N LEU A 126 10.64 4.19 3.03
CA LEU A 126 10.12 5.15 4.01
C LEU A 126 11.22 6.08 4.52
N ALA A 127 12.39 5.53 4.85
CA ALA A 127 13.55 6.32 5.28
C ALA A 127 13.99 7.32 4.19
N ARG A 128 14.03 6.89 2.92
CA ARG A 128 14.35 7.78 1.78
C ARG A 128 13.32 8.89 1.64
N PHE A 129 12.02 8.59 1.79
CA PHE A 129 10.94 9.57 1.69
C PHE A 129 11.05 10.61 2.82
N ASN A 130 11.27 10.18 4.05
CA ASN A 130 11.41 11.07 5.20
C ASN A 130 12.64 11.96 5.08
N SER A 131 13.78 11.41 4.64
CA SER A 131 15.01 12.19 4.42
C SER A 131 14.82 13.23 3.32
N ALA A 132 14.13 12.92 2.24
CA ALA A 132 13.82 13.86 1.18
C ALA A 132 12.90 14.99 1.67
N ALA A 133 11.87 14.65 2.46
CA ALA A 133 10.96 15.63 3.03
C ALA A 133 11.64 16.59 4.03
N ALA A 134 12.63 16.12 4.80
CA ALA A 134 13.40 16.93 5.74
C ALA A 134 14.32 17.95 5.03
N ASN A 135 14.85 17.62 3.85
CA ASN A 135 15.79 18.47 3.11
C ASN A 135 15.11 19.53 2.22
N HIS A 136 13.80 19.44 1.98
CA HIS A 136 13.08 20.34 1.07
C HIS A 136 12.32 21.47 1.82
N HIS A 137 13.02 22.30 2.58
CA HIS A 137 12.46 23.57 3.11
C HIS A 137 12.34 24.69 2.07
N GLY A 138 12.42 24.45 0.77
CA GLY A 138 12.47 25.56 -0.17
C GLY A 138 12.15 25.34 -1.64
N ALA A 139 11.73 24.17 -2.10
CA ALA A 139 11.45 23.98 -3.51
C ALA A 139 10.05 23.39 -3.75
N ASN A 140 9.23 24.20 -4.40
CA ASN A 140 7.93 23.89 -4.97
C ASN A 140 7.98 22.67 -5.91
N ASN A 141 6.92 21.85 -5.89
CA ASN A 141 6.52 20.88 -6.89
C ASN A 141 7.40 19.63 -7.09
N GLN A 142 7.17 18.60 -6.26
CA GLN A 142 7.24 17.24 -6.78
C GLN A 142 5.99 16.45 -6.36
N ASN A 143 4.92 16.54 -7.18
CA ASN A 143 3.69 15.75 -7.05
C ASN A 143 3.87 14.28 -7.47
N THR A 144 5.08 13.80 -7.67
CA THR A 144 5.36 12.44 -8.13
C THR A 144 6.06 11.63 -7.05
N PHE A 145 5.43 10.55 -6.62
CA PHE A 145 6.07 9.56 -5.77
C PHE A 145 7.03 8.70 -6.59
N THR A 146 8.29 8.65 -6.19
CA THR A 146 9.25 7.70 -6.75
C THR A 146 9.15 6.38 -6.01
N GLY A 147 8.90 5.29 -6.74
CA GLY A 147 8.75 3.93 -6.23
C GLY A 147 7.33 3.56 -5.81
N PHE A 148 7.01 2.25 -5.87
CA PHE A 148 5.68 1.73 -5.54
C PHE A 148 5.34 1.97 -4.06
N PRO A 149 4.14 2.48 -3.71
CA PRO A 149 3.76 2.75 -2.34
C PRO A 149 3.71 1.46 -1.50
N ILE A 150 4.25 1.50 -0.26
CA ILE A 150 4.26 0.33 0.63
C ILE A 150 2.84 -0.13 1.02
N PRO A 151 1.85 0.77 1.28
CA PRO A 151 0.48 0.33 1.51
C PRO A 151 -0.12 -0.40 0.30
N ALA A 152 0.14 0.10 -0.93
CA ALA A 152 -0.36 -0.55 -2.14
C ALA A 152 0.29 -1.92 -2.38
N ALA A 153 1.58 -2.09 -2.04
CA ALA A 153 2.26 -3.38 -2.09
C ALA A 153 1.64 -4.38 -1.10
N ALA A 154 1.41 -3.95 0.13
CA ALA A 154 0.73 -4.73 1.16
C ALA A 154 -0.69 -5.12 0.75
N GLY A 155 -1.46 -4.15 0.22
CA GLY A 155 -2.81 -4.37 -0.29
C GLY A 155 -2.86 -5.40 -1.41
N LEU A 156 -1.88 -5.37 -2.34
CA LEU A 156 -1.77 -6.36 -3.41
C LEU A 156 -1.46 -7.76 -2.87
N ILE A 157 -0.51 -7.88 -1.94
CA ILE A 157 -0.18 -9.17 -1.30
C ILE A 157 -1.38 -9.71 -0.55
N ALA A 158 -2.01 -8.90 0.29
CA ALA A 158 -3.18 -9.27 1.08
C ALA A 158 -4.34 -9.74 0.18
N SER A 159 -4.65 -8.98 -0.88
CA SER A 159 -5.76 -9.29 -1.79
C SER A 159 -5.50 -10.52 -2.66
N ILE A 160 -4.26 -10.74 -3.13
CA ILE A 160 -3.91 -11.98 -3.85
C ILE A 160 -3.95 -13.17 -2.88
N THR A 161 -3.50 -13.01 -1.63
CA THR A 161 -3.60 -14.08 -0.64
C THR A 161 -5.06 -14.42 -0.33
N LEU A 162 -5.93 -13.41 -0.22
CA LEU A 162 -7.37 -13.60 -0.06
C LEU A 162 -7.98 -14.39 -1.23
N PHE A 163 -7.64 -14.00 -2.45
CA PHE A 163 -8.09 -14.69 -3.66
C PHE A 163 -7.62 -16.15 -3.70
N LEU A 164 -6.37 -16.42 -3.30
CA LEU A 164 -5.83 -17.77 -3.24
C LEU A 164 -6.50 -18.62 -2.16
N LEU A 165 -6.84 -18.06 -1.00
CA LEU A 165 -7.57 -18.75 0.06
C LEU A 165 -8.99 -19.10 -0.42
N TRP A 166 -9.70 -18.16 -1.02
CA TRP A 166 -11.01 -18.40 -1.61
C TRP A 166 -10.98 -19.50 -2.69
N LEU A 167 -9.95 -19.48 -3.53
CA LEU A 167 -9.77 -20.52 -4.56
C LEU A 167 -9.52 -21.90 -3.93
N ALA A 168 -8.88 -21.95 -2.75
CA ALA A 168 -8.64 -23.18 -2.00
C ALA A 168 -9.92 -23.81 -1.44
N GLU A 169 -10.84 -22.97 -0.94
CA GLU A 169 -12.12 -23.40 -0.36
C GLU A 169 -13.08 -23.97 -1.40
N GLY A 170 -12.96 -23.54 -2.68
CA GLY A 170 -13.86 -23.88 -3.79
C GLY A 170 -13.58 -25.21 -4.50
N GLU A 171 -13.03 -26.25 -3.86
CA GLU A 171 -12.63 -27.54 -4.48
C GLU A 171 -11.63 -27.39 -5.65
N HIS A 172 -11.22 -26.19 -6.00
CA HIS A 172 -10.20 -25.93 -6.98
C HIS A 172 -8.85 -26.14 -6.30
N HIS A 173 -8.25 -27.30 -6.53
CA HIS A 173 -6.90 -27.56 -6.02
C HIS A 173 -5.99 -26.37 -6.31
N LEU A 174 -5.57 -25.66 -5.29
CA LEU A 174 -4.63 -24.52 -5.38
C LEU A 174 -3.39 -24.86 -6.20
N GLY A 175 -3.04 -26.13 -6.26
CA GLY A 175 -1.89 -26.62 -7.00
C GLY A 175 -0.66 -25.75 -6.76
N ASN A 176 -0.06 -25.30 -7.84
CA ASN A 176 1.14 -24.47 -7.80
C ASN A 176 0.87 -22.96 -7.74
N TRP A 177 -0.39 -22.47 -7.70
CA TRP A 177 -0.72 -21.04 -7.75
C TRP A 177 -0.19 -20.25 -6.55
N ARG A 178 -0.09 -20.86 -5.38
CA ARG A 178 0.51 -20.23 -4.19
C ARG A 178 1.97 -19.82 -4.40
N PHE A 179 2.69 -20.47 -5.29
CA PHE A 179 4.09 -20.14 -5.62
C PHE A 179 4.24 -18.84 -6.43
N VAL A 180 3.15 -18.17 -6.79
CA VAL A 180 3.17 -16.83 -7.38
C VAL A 180 3.55 -15.77 -6.33
N LEU A 181 3.25 -15.99 -5.04
CA LEU A 181 3.49 -15.01 -3.98
C LEU A 181 4.99 -14.69 -3.76
N PRO A 182 5.93 -15.64 -3.69
CA PRO A 182 7.35 -15.33 -3.50
C PRO A 182 7.96 -14.46 -4.60
N PRO A 183 7.81 -14.79 -5.91
CA PRO A 183 8.30 -13.92 -6.98
C PRO A 183 7.58 -12.57 -7.01
N LEU A 184 6.29 -12.51 -6.67
CA LEU A 184 5.56 -11.25 -6.52
C LEU A 184 6.18 -10.40 -5.40
N LEU A 185 6.52 -10.98 -4.26
CA LEU A 185 7.14 -10.28 -3.14
C LEU A 185 8.48 -9.66 -3.54
N LEU A 186 9.32 -10.42 -4.26
CA LEU A 186 10.59 -9.92 -4.80
C LEU A 186 10.38 -8.81 -5.84
N PHE A 187 9.41 -8.98 -6.72
CA PHE A 187 9.06 -7.99 -7.72
C PHE A 187 8.58 -6.68 -7.07
N LEU A 188 7.71 -6.76 -6.07
CA LEU A 188 7.24 -5.59 -5.32
C LEU A 188 8.38 -4.92 -4.54
N SER A 189 9.30 -5.70 -3.97
CA SER A 189 10.50 -5.18 -3.30
C SER A 189 11.35 -4.35 -4.27
N PHE A 190 11.57 -4.87 -5.47
CA PHE A 190 12.26 -4.15 -6.53
C PHE A 190 11.51 -2.88 -6.94
N MET A 191 10.18 -2.95 -7.11
CA MET A 191 9.35 -1.82 -7.49
C MET A 191 9.31 -0.72 -6.43
N MET A 192 9.33 -1.06 -5.14
CA MET A 192 9.43 -0.08 -4.05
C MET A 192 10.74 0.71 -4.10
N PHE A 193 11.84 0.05 -4.46
CA PHE A 193 13.16 0.69 -4.54
C PHE A 193 13.42 1.37 -5.89
N SER A 194 12.65 1.04 -6.92
CA SER A 194 12.78 1.59 -8.28
C SER A 194 12.50 3.10 -8.33
N ARG A 195 12.91 3.73 -9.43
CA ARG A 195 12.65 5.16 -9.71
C ARG A 195 11.39 5.38 -10.55
N PHE A 196 10.52 4.39 -10.68
CA PHE A 196 9.26 4.55 -11.41
C PHE A 196 8.38 5.58 -10.71
N GLN A 197 7.79 6.47 -11.48
CA GLN A 197 6.89 7.49 -10.96
C GLN A 197 5.47 6.95 -10.95
N TYR A 198 4.86 6.94 -9.78
CA TYR A 198 3.46 6.57 -9.60
C TYR A 198 2.60 7.81 -9.38
N PRO A 199 1.38 7.84 -9.95
CA PRO A 199 0.46 8.93 -9.71
C PRO A 199 0.08 9.00 -8.23
N SER A 200 0.05 10.21 -7.70
CA SER A 200 -0.37 10.46 -6.33
C SER A 200 -1.88 10.69 -6.30
N PHE A 201 -2.64 9.83 -5.65
CA PHE A 201 -4.07 10.07 -5.39
C PHE A 201 -4.33 11.26 -4.44
N LYS A 202 -3.30 12.05 -4.11
CA LYS A 202 -3.39 13.20 -3.19
C LYS A 202 -4.21 14.37 -3.72
N ALA A 203 -4.36 14.51 -5.05
CA ALA A 203 -4.92 15.69 -5.70
C ALA A 203 -6.31 15.47 -6.34
N VAL A 204 -7.17 14.63 -5.76
CA VAL A 204 -8.56 14.56 -6.25
C VAL A 204 -9.28 15.86 -5.91
N ASN A 205 -9.33 16.76 -6.89
CA ASN A 205 -9.96 18.07 -6.78
C ASN A 205 -11.49 17.93 -6.89
N TRP A 206 -12.18 17.88 -5.75
CA TRP A 206 -13.64 17.70 -5.66
C TRP A 206 -14.45 18.91 -6.18
N LYS A 207 -13.78 20.00 -6.57
CA LYS A 207 -14.43 21.27 -6.98
C LYS A 207 -14.73 21.39 -8.47
N THR A 208 -14.42 20.41 -9.29
CA THR A 208 -14.65 20.51 -10.75
C THR A 208 -16.06 20.07 -11.13
N LYS A 209 -16.70 20.75 -12.11
CA LYS A 209 -18.07 20.43 -12.62
C LYS A 209 -18.25 18.99 -13.13
N LYS A 210 -17.18 18.25 -13.42
CA LYS A 210 -17.17 16.82 -13.79
C LYS A 210 -17.13 15.86 -12.59
N SER A 211 -17.36 16.37 -11.35
CA SER A 211 -17.20 15.60 -10.11
C SER A 211 -18.28 14.54 -9.88
N ILE A 212 -19.54 14.80 -10.34
CA ILE A 212 -20.67 13.90 -10.06
C ILE A 212 -20.51 12.52 -10.72
N PRO A 213 -20.24 12.40 -12.04
CA PRO A 213 -20.08 11.08 -12.66
C PRO A 213 -18.85 10.32 -12.12
N ARG A 214 -17.75 11.02 -11.77
CA ARG A 214 -16.60 10.40 -11.12
C ARG A 214 -16.91 9.87 -9.73
N PHE A 215 -17.64 10.63 -8.93
CA PHE A 215 -18.09 10.22 -7.61
C PHE A 215 -18.98 8.98 -7.68
N LEU A 216 -19.95 8.97 -8.64
CA LEU A 216 -20.78 7.80 -8.90
C LEU A 216 -19.96 6.58 -9.34
N ALA A 217 -18.97 6.76 -10.23
CA ALA A 217 -18.09 5.68 -10.66
C ALA A 217 -17.27 5.11 -9.48
N ILE A 218 -16.72 5.96 -8.61
CA ILE A 218 -16.00 5.52 -7.40
C ILE A 218 -16.93 4.73 -6.47
N ILE A 219 -18.15 5.21 -6.22
CA ILE A 219 -19.14 4.50 -5.41
C ILE A 219 -19.47 3.14 -6.04
N LEU A 220 -19.70 3.09 -7.35
CA LEU A 220 -20.04 1.87 -8.06
C LEU A 220 -18.89 0.84 -7.99
N ILE A 221 -17.65 1.28 -8.19
CA ILE A 221 -16.46 0.44 -8.02
C ILE A 221 -16.37 -0.06 -6.58
N LEU A 222 -16.62 0.79 -5.59
CA LEU A 222 -16.55 0.42 -4.18
C LEU A 222 -17.64 -0.60 -3.83
N ILE A 223 -18.89 -0.39 -4.28
CA ILE A 223 -19.98 -1.35 -4.09
C ILE A 223 -19.64 -2.69 -4.76
N PHE A 224 -19.14 -2.65 -6.00
CA PHE A 224 -18.76 -3.84 -6.74
C PHE A 224 -17.61 -4.58 -6.06
N THR A 225 -16.65 -3.85 -5.48
CA THR A 225 -15.53 -4.41 -4.70
C THR A 225 -16.02 -5.08 -3.42
N VAL A 226 -17.00 -4.48 -2.73
CA VAL A 226 -17.59 -5.08 -1.52
C VAL A 226 -18.41 -6.34 -1.86
N MET A 227 -19.13 -6.33 -2.99
CA MET A 227 -19.90 -7.50 -3.44
C MET A 227 -19.01 -8.66 -3.90
N ASN A 228 -17.81 -8.37 -4.39
CA ASN A 228 -16.85 -9.35 -4.91
C ASN A 228 -15.50 -9.20 -4.17
N TYR A 229 -15.55 -9.15 -2.85
CA TYR A 229 -14.39 -8.87 -2.00
C TYR A 229 -13.26 -9.92 -2.14
N GLU A 230 -13.57 -11.09 -2.66
CA GLU A 230 -12.64 -12.21 -2.79
C GLU A 230 -11.57 -11.97 -3.86
N TRP A 231 -11.91 -11.34 -4.99
CA TRP A 231 -11.00 -11.15 -6.11
C TRP A 231 -10.87 -9.69 -6.59
N MET A 232 -11.88 -8.86 -6.37
CA MET A 232 -11.90 -7.48 -6.90
C MET A 232 -10.79 -6.58 -6.31
N PRO A 233 -10.45 -6.65 -5.00
CA PRO A 233 -9.32 -5.90 -4.47
C PRO A 233 -8.00 -6.25 -5.18
N ALA A 234 -7.78 -7.54 -5.52
CA ALA A 234 -6.59 -7.96 -6.25
C ALA A 234 -6.52 -7.32 -7.63
N VAL A 235 -7.64 -7.23 -8.35
CA VAL A 235 -7.72 -6.57 -9.66
C VAL A 235 -7.41 -5.08 -9.54
N LEU A 236 -7.93 -4.39 -8.51
CA LEU A 236 -7.68 -2.97 -8.31
C LEU A 236 -6.19 -2.68 -8.02
N PHE A 237 -5.57 -3.38 -7.09
CA PHE A 237 -4.16 -3.20 -6.79
C PHE A 237 -3.25 -3.62 -7.93
N LEU A 238 -3.60 -4.68 -8.67
CA LEU A 238 -2.86 -5.13 -9.83
C LEU A 238 -2.94 -4.10 -10.97
N SER A 239 -4.12 -3.55 -11.23
CA SER A 239 -4.29 -2.51 -12.25
C SER A 239 -3.47 -1.26 -11.92
N TYR A 240 -3.42 -0.85 -10.65
CA TYR A 240 -2.58 0.25 -10.19
C TYR A 240 -1.08 -0.04 -10.39
N LEU A 241 -0.64 -1.25 -10.06
CA LEU A 241 0.74 -1.68 -10.30
C LEU A 241 1.10 -1.64 -11.77
N LEU A 242 0.24 -2.23 -12.62
CA LEU A 242 0.44 -2.27 -14.08
C LEU A 242 0.45 -0.88 -14.70
N TYR A 243 -0.45 0.00 -14.26
CA TYR A 243 -0.45 1.39 -14.71
C TYR A 243 0.91 2.08 -14.44
N GLY A 244 1.46 1.94 -13.23
CA GLY A 244 2.74 2.55 -12.91
C GLY A 244 3.92 1.98 -13.70
N VAL A 245 3.89 0.67 -14.02
CA VAL A 245 4.92 0.04 -14.87
C VAL A 245 4.80 0.49 -16.33
N LEU A 246 3.58 0.60 -16.85
CA LEU A 246 3.31 0.97 -18.24
C LEU A 246 3.40 2.48 -18.48
N ARG A 247 3.28 3.30 -17.44
CA ARG A 247 3.31 4.78 -17.52
C ARG A 247 4.46 5.35 -18.35
N PRO A 248 5.71 4.88 -18.25
CA PRO A 248 6.81 5.42 -19.07
C PRO A 248 6.65 5.14 -20.57
N TRP A 249 5.87 4.11 -20.94
CA TRP A 249 5.67 3.64 -22.32
C TRP A 249 4.39 4.21 -22.94
N LEU A 250 3.47 4.75 -22.12
CA LEU A 250 2.27 5.43 -22.60
C LEU A 250 2.64 6.76 -23.25
N SER A 251 2.00 7.07 -24.40
CA SER A 251 2.19 8.33 -25.10
C SER A 251 1.85 9.52 -24.19
N ARG A 252 2.49 10.69 -24.44
CA ARG A 252 2.27 11.90 -23.62
C ARG A 252 0.79 12.33 -23.61
N GLU A 253 0.06 12.12 -24.71
CA GLU A 253 -1.36 12.46 -24.83
C GLU A 253 -2.24 11.56 -23.96
N TRP A 254 -2.05 10.24 -24.01
CA TRP A 254 -2.78 9.29 -23.17
C TRP A 254 -2.50 9.47 -21.68
N ARG A 255 -1.26 9.81 -21.34
CA ARG A 255 -0.88 10.11 -19.96
C ARG A 255 -1.62 11.32 -19.44
N ARG A 256 -1.68 12.38 -20.26
CA ARG A 256 -2.35 13.62 -19.93
C ARG A 256 -3.86 13.43 -19.75
N GLU A 257 -4.49 12.68 -20.62
CA GLU A 257 -5.91 12.33 -20.49
C GLU A 257 -6.23 11.60 -19.20
N ILE A 258 -5.44 10.54 -18.85
CA ILE A 258 -5.63 9.76 -17.63
C ILE A 258 -5.31 10.59 -16.37
N GLU A 259 -4.25 11.38 -16.39
CA GLU A 259 -3.84 12.22 -15.25
C GLU A 259 -4.80 13.41 -15.05
N GLU A 260 -5.34 14.01 -16.10
CA GLU A 260 -6.41 15.02 -16.04
C GLU A 260 -7.73 14.39 -15.54
N GLU A 261 -8.03 13.14 -15.91
CA GLU A 261 -9.17 12.39 -15.40
C GLU A 261 -9.05 12.07 -13.91
N ILE A 262 -7.85 11.79 -13.41
CA ILE A 262 -7.57 11.53 -12.00
C ILE A 262 -7.48 12.83 -11.18
N GLY A 263 -7.38 14.02 -11.85
CA GLY A 263 -7.33 15.34 -11.21
C GLY A 263 -5.90 15.82 -10.87
N GLU A 264 -4.88 15.25 -11.51
CA GLU A 264 -3.53 15.78 -11.44
C GLU A 264 -3.38 16.95 -12.44
N GLU A 265 -2.88 18.11 -11.99
CA GLU A 265 -2.44 19.16 -12.90
C GLU A 265 -1.25 18.64 -13.72
N PRO A 266 -1.24 18.83 -15.05
CA PRO A 266 -0.12 18.40 -15.89
C PRO A 266 1.17 19.06 -15.37
N THR A 267 2.17 18.26 -15.08
CA THR A 267 3.50 18.73 -14.71
C THR A 267 4.03 19.60 -15.86
N ALA A 268 4.18 20.90 -15.63
CA ALA A 268 4.83 21.80 -16.55
C ALA A 268 6.29 21.32 -16.73
N GLU A 269 6.59 20.75 -17.90
CA GLU A 269 7.97 20.45 -18.28
C GLU A 269 8.75 21.76 -18.40
N PRO A 270 10.02 21.81 -18.00
CA PRO A 270 10.84 22.97 -18.23
C PRO A 270 10.91 23.24 -19.73
N ILE A 271 10.56 24.47 -20.13
CA ILE A 271 10.69 24.95 -21.49
C ILE A 271 12.17 24.83 -21.87
N GLU A 272 12.49 23.88 -22.74
CA GLU A 272 13.79 23.82 -23.41
C GLU A 272 13.99 25.14 -24.14
N GLN A 273 14.82 26.01 -23.58
CA GLN A 273 15.28 27.21 -24.28
C GLN A 273 16.15 26.75 -25.45
N THR A 274 15.56 26.61 -26.62
CA THR A 274 16.30 26.54 -27.89
C THR A 274 17.09 27.83 -28.05
N ARG A 275 18.39 27.71 -27.97
CA ARG A 275 19.38 28.61 -28.59
C ARG A 275 19.88 28.00 -29.87
#